data_757439621d32a6a9b84bd750f3f49d14
#
_entry.id   757439621d32a6a9b84bd750f3f49d14
#
_cell.length_a   1.000
_cell.length_b   1.000
_cell.length_c   1.000
_cell.angle_alpha   90.00
_cell.angle_beta   90.00
_cell.angle_gamma   90.00
#
_symmetry.space_group_name_H-M   'P 1'
#
loop_
_entity.id
_entity.type
_entity.pdbx_description
1 polymer ?
#
loop_
_entity_poly.entity_id
_entity_poly.type
_entity_poly.pdbx_seq_one_letter_code
_entity_poly.pdbx_strand_id
1 'polypeptide(L)'
;MVARMTDPKDMQAPSGLHEDRSLERAELAADPIEQFRRWLADAETAGVPLPNAMGLATADAQGRPSVRHVLLRGVDERGFSFFTNHGSRKGRQLAGNPHAGLVFLWKQLDRQVSITGPVDRLDAQECDAYFATRPREAQLGAWASRQSEVLGAREMLDEEMHEVAERFPGQVPRPPHWGGYLVRPDTVEFWQGRRHRLHDRFRYARDPAVNGGWRIERLFP
;
A
#
# COMPACT_ATOMS: atom_id res chain seq x y z
N MET A 1 17.80 -32.62 -1.09
CA MET A 1 18.61 -31.77 -1.98
C MET A 1 18.50 -30.35 -1.48
N VAL A 2 19.49 -29.86 -0.72
CA VAL A 2 19.48 -28.50 -0.17
C VAL A 2 19.81 -27.56 -1.31
N ALA A 3 18.89 -26.64 -1.65
CA ALA A 3 19.14 -25.60 -2.62
C ALA A 3 20.38 -24.81 -2.17
N ARG A 4 21.41 -24.72 -3.03
CA ARG A 4 22.58 -23.86 -2.78
C ARG A 4 22.07 -22.44 -2.60
N MET A 5 22.31 -21.86 -1.45
CA MET A 5 22.19 -20.40 -1.27
C MET A 5 23.19 -19.75 -2.25
N THR A 6 22.70 -18.78 -3.00
CA THR A 6 23.51 -17.91 -3.85
C THR A 6 24.63 -17.30 -3.00
N ASP A 7 25.87 -17.26 -3.53
CA ASP A 7 26.99 -16.61 -2.84
C ASP A 7 26.59 -15.17 -2.48
N PRO A 8 26.84 -14.71 -1.23
CA PRO A 8 26.55 -13.33 -0.83
C PRO A 8 27.14 -12.26 -1.77
N LYS A 9 28.19 -12.60 -2.52
CA LYS A 9 28.77 -11.73 -3.54
C LYS A 9 27.88 -11.56 -4.77
N ASP A 10 27.07 -12.58 -5.11
CA ASP A 10 26.12 -12.54 -6.23
C ASP A 10 24.82 -11.79 -5.89
N MET A 11 24.59 -11.52 -4.60
CA MET A 11 23.45 -10.74 -4.10
C MET A 11 23.77 -9.24 -3.92
N GLN A 12 24.97 -8.80 -4.23
CA GLN A 12 25.27 -7.37 -4.23
C GLN A 12 24.54 -6.73 -5.41
N ALA A 13 23.68 -5.77 -5.12
CA ALA A 13 23.15 -4.89 -6.15
C ALA A 13 24.32 -4.29 -6.94
N PRO A 14 24.24 -4.24 -8.29
CA PRO A 14 25.32 -3.68 -9.08
C PRO A 14 25.62 -2.28 -8.56
N SER A 15 26.83 -2.11 -8.06
CA SER A 15 27.37 -0.83 -7.63
C SER A 15 27.49 0.04 -8.88
N GLY A 16 26.57 0.98 -9.09
CA GLY A 16 26.71 1.92 -10.17
C GLY A 16 25.43 2.48 -10.82
N LEU A 17 24.24 2.11 -10.35
CA LEU A 17 23.02 2.58 -10.99
C LEU A 17 22.42 3.85 -10.38
N HIS A 18 22.88 4.30 -9.21
CA HIS A 18 22.32 5.49 -8.57
C HIS A 18 23.43 6.42 -8.06
N GLU A 19 23.26 7.71 -8.34
CA GLU A 19 24.01 8.76 -7.65
C GLU A 19 23.83 8.56 -6.14
N ASP A 20 24.93 8.64 -5.37
CA ASP A 20 24.91 8.52 -3.90
C ASP A 20 24.14 9.73 -3.30
N ARG A 21 22.81 9.70 -3.46
CA ARG A 21 21.91 10.80 -3.10
C ARG A 21 21.66 10.77 -1.60
N SER A 22 22.09 11.81 -0.90
CA SER A 22 21.78 11.98 0.53
C SER A 22 20.32 12.44 0.72
N LEU A 23 19.78 12.15 1.89
CA LEU A 23 18.56 12.74 2.38
C LEU A 23 18.88 13.54 3.64
N GLU A 24 18.66 14.85 3.57
CA GLU A 24 18.94 15.74 4.68
C GLU A 24 17.66 16.29 5.33
N ARG A 25 17.76 16.59 6.64
CA ARG A 25 16.60 17.10 7.39
C ARG A 25 16.01 18.39 6.79
N ALA A 26 16.84 19.24 6.22
CA ALA A 26 16.43 20.51 5.60
C ALA A 26 15.62 20.32 4.30
N GLU A 27 15.73 19.16 3.65
CA GLU A 27 15.01 18.83 2.41
C GLU A 27 13.63 18.26 2.65
N LEU A 28 13.35 17.85 3.90
CA LEU A 28 12.09 17.23 4.26
C LEU A 28 10.98 18.27 4.45
N ALA A 29 9.80 17.97 3.90
CA ALA A 29 8.59 18.73 4.21
C ALA A 29 8.26 18.64 5.71
N ALA A 30 7.53 19.62 6.24
CA ALA A 30 7.06 19.58 7.61
C ALA A 30 5.97 18.50 7.83
N ASP A 31 5.18 18.25 6.78
CA ASP A 31 4.11 17.25 6.75
C ASP A 31 4.54 16.00 5.98
N PRO A 32 4.39 14.77 6.54
CA PRO A 32 4.79 13.53 5.87
C PRO A 32 3.93 13.18 4.66
N ILE A 33 2.67 13.65 4.59
CA ILE A 33 1.82 13.46 3.41
C ILE A 33 2.37 14.27 2.23
N GLU A 34 2.79 15.50 2.48
CA GLU A 34 3.44 16.33 1.47
C GLU A 34 4.77 15.70 1.02
N GLN A 35 5.58 15.22 1.96
CA GLN A 35 6.83 14.54 1.64
C GLN A 35 6.61 13.28 0.81
N PHE A 36 5.58 12.49 1.14
CA PHE A 36 5.21 11.31 0.37
C PHE A 36 4.78 11.67 -1.05
N ARG A 37 3.96 12.71 -1.22
CA ARG A 37 3.52 13.17 -2.55
C ARG A 37 4.70 13.59 -3.43
N ARG A 38 5.69 14.29 -2.85
CA ARG A 38 6.93 14.66 -3.56
C ARG A 38 7.67 13.41 -4.05
N TRP A 39 7.86 12.44 -3.18
CA TRP A 39 8.58 11.21 -3.53
C TRP A 39 7.82 10.31 -4.50
N LEU A 40 6.49 10.29 -4.42
CA LEU A 40 5.66 9.58 -5.40
C LEU A 40 5.77 10.23 -6.80
N ALA A 41 5.72 11.56 -6.87
CA ALA A 41 5.92 12.30 -8.13
C ALA A 41 7.33 12.07 -8.72
N ASP A 42 8.37 12.02 -7.87
CA ASP A 42 9.72 11.64 -8.31
C ASP A 42 9.73 10.23 -8.91
N ALA A 43 9.02 9.27 -8.29
CA ALA A 43 8.94 7.89 -8.76
C ALA A 43 8.18 7.80 -10.10
N GLU A 44 7.12 8.57 -10.27
CA GLU A 44 6.39 8.68 -11.55
C GLU A 44 7.29 9.28 -12.64
N THR A 45 7.99 10.36 -12.33
CA THR A 45 8.93 11.03 -13.25
C THR A 45 10.10 10.12 -13.65
N ALA A 46 10.58 9.31 -12.72
CA ALA A 46 11.64 8.31 -12.97
C ALA A 46 11.14 7.07 -13.73
N GLY A 47 9.86 7.00 -14.07
CA GLY A 47 9.27 5.87 -14.81
C GLY A 47 9.22 4.57 -14.00
N VAL A 48 9.11 4.66 -12.67
CA VAL A 48 8.95 3.46 -11.83
C VAL A 48 7.64 2.75 -12.21
N PRO A 49 7.67 1.46 -12.58
CA PRO A 49 6.46 0.73 -12.88
C PRO A 49 5.52 0.63 -11.67
N LEU A 50 4.25 1.00 -11.84
CA LEU A 50 3.24 0.98 -10.78
C LEU A 50 3.73 1.65 -9.47
N PRO A 51 4.12 2.94 -9.48
CA PRO A 51 4.71 3.60 -8.32
C PRO A 51 3.76 3.66 -7.12
N ASN A 52 2.47 3.46 -7.36
CA ASN A 52 1.40 3.36 -6.36
C ASN A 52 1.17 1.93 -5.83
N ALA A 53 1.94 0.93 -6.28
CA ALA A 53 1.89 -0.40 -5.69
C ALA A 53 2.55 -0.40 -4.30
N MET A 54 1.89 -1.01 -3.33
CA MET A 54 2.38 -1.06 -1.95
C MET A 54 2.18 -2.44 -1.32
N GLY A 55 3.13 -2.86 -0.51
CA GLY A 55 2.94 -3.96 0.43
C GLY A 55 2.00 -3.53 1.55
N LEU A 56 0.95 -4.31 1.79
CA LEU A 56 0.01 -4.11 2.90
C LEU A 56 0.16 -5.26 3.88
N ALA A 57 0.63 -4.96 5.08
CA ALA A 57 0.66 -5.86 6.22
C ALA A 57 -0.60 -5.66 7.08
N THR A 58 -1.25 -6.76 7.46
CA THR A 58 -2.35 -6.81 8.42
C THR A 58 -2.16 -7.99 9.35
N ALA A 59 -2.69 -7.94 10.55
CA ALA A 59 -2.65 -9.05 11.49
C ALA A 59 -4.06 -9.41 11.97
N ASP A 60 -4.26 -10.68 12.34
CA ASP A 60 -5.50 -11.10 12.99
C ASP A 60 -5.54 -10.68 14.48
N ALA A 61 -6.63 -11.00 15.16
CA ALA A 61 -6.80 -10.68 16.58
C ALA A 61 -5.77 -11.34 17.51
N GLN A 62 -5.05 -12.38 17.02
CA GLN A 62 -3.95 -13.03 17.75
C GLN A 62 -2.56 -12.47 17.34
N GLY A 63 -2.53 -11.40 16.55
CA GLY A 63 -1.29 -10.77 16.10
C GLY A 63 -0.57 -11.51 14.95
N ARG A 64 -1.17 -12.56 14.36
CA ARG A 64 -0.54 -13.30 13.26
C ARG A 64 -0.57 -12.49 11.97
N PRO A 65 0.59 -12.10 11.41
CA PRO A 65 0.64 -11.19 10.28
C PRO A 65 0.36 -11.90 8.94
N SER A 66 -0.05 -11.11 7.97
CA SER A 66 -0.04 -11.49 6.57
C SER A 66 0.24 -10.27 5.70
N VAL A 67 0.92 -10.50 4.55
CA VAL A 67 1.35 -9.44 3.63
C VAL A 67 0.86 -9.76 2.22
N ARG A 68 0.49 -8.74 1.46
CA ARG A 68 0.16 -8.79 0.02
C ARG A 68 0.39 -7.43 -0.60
N HIS A 69 0.48 -7.37 -1.92
CA HIS A 69 0.45 -6.10 -2.62
C HIS A 69 -0.99 -5.65 -2.87
N VAL A 70 -1.20 -4.35 -2.74
CA VAL A 70 -2.41 -3.62 -3.14
C VAL A 70 -2.00 -2.31 -3.81
N LEU A 71 -2.95 -1.59 -4.41
CA LEU A 71 -2.66 -0.30 -5.02
C LEU A 71 -3.20 0.82 -4.13
N LEU A 72 -2.34 1.82 -3.87
CA LEU A 72 -2.76 3.09 -3.33
C LEU A 72 -3.74 3.76 -4.31
N ARG A 73 -4.84 4.31 -3.80
CA ARG A 73 -5.88 4.94 -4.62
C ARG A 73 -6.15 6.39 -4.27
N GLY A 74 -5.74 6.82 -3.09
CA GLY A 74 -5.81 8.21 -2.68
C GLY A 74 -4.84 8.51 -1.55
N VAL A 75 -4.37 9.76 -1.53
CA VAL A 75 -3.59 10.36 -0.44
C VAL A 75 -4.15 11.74 -0.19
N ASP A 76 -4.70 11.95 0.99
CA ASP A 76 -5.18 13.25 1.45
C ASP A 76 -4.64 13.53 2.86
N GLU A 77 -5.08 14.60 3.49
CA GLU A 77 -4.66 15.00 4.84
C GLU A 77 -5.03 13.99 5.92
N ARG A 78 -5.98 13.10 5.66
CA ARG A 78 -6.38 12.02 6.57
C ARG A 78 -5.41 10.84 6.53
N GLY A 79 -4.80 10.57 5.34
CA GLY A 79 -3.89 9.44 5.16
C GLY A 79 -3.94 8.78 3.78
N PHE A 80 -3.84 7.44 3.77
CA PHE A 80 -3.61 6.62 2.58
C PHE A 80 -4.79 5.67 2.35
N SER A 81 -5.45 5.74 1.19
CA SER A 81 -6.62 4.93 0.89
C SER A 81 -6.36 3.83 -0.13
N PHE A 82 -7.01 2.68 0.09
CA PHE A 82 -7.05 1.55 -0.84
C PHE A 82 -8.43 0.89 -0.79
N PHE A 83 -8.76 0.13 -1.85
CA PHE A 83 -10.07 -0.53 -1.95
C PHE A 83 -9.90 -2.04 -2.09
N THR A 84 -10.83 -2.80 -1.49
CA THR A 84 -10.79 -4.25 -1.49
C THR A 84 -12.16 -4.86 -1.14
N ASN A 85 -12.26 -6.20 -1.21
CA ASN A 85 -13.38 -6.95 -0.67
C ASN A 85 -13.23 -7.06 0.87
N HIS A 86 -14.22 -6.58 1.63
CA HIS A 86 -14.24 -6.62 3.10
C HIS A 86 -14.31 -8.05 3.66
N GLY A 87 -14.87 -9.01 2.88
CA GLY A 87 -14.88 -10.44 3.19
C GLY A 87 -13.56 -11.15 2.93
N SER A 88 -12.57 -10.50 2.30
CA SER A 88 -11.24 -11.08 2.07
C SER A 88 -10.47 -11.31 3.38
N ARG A 89 -9.37 -12.10 3.33
CA ARG A 89 -8.52 -12.35 4.51
C ARG A 89 -8.08 -11.02 5.16
N LYS A 90 -7.63 -10.03 4.38
CA LYS A 90 -7.23 -8.73 4.91
C LYS A 90 -8.41 -7.95 5.49
N GLY A 91 -9.58 -8.01 4.87
CA GLY A 91 -10.79 -7.36 5.37
C GLY A 91 -11.24 -7.92 6.72
N ARG A 92 -11.23 -9.27 6.87
CA ARG A 92 -11.54 -9.92 8.15
C ARG A 92 -10.49 -9.59 9.24
N GLN A 93 -9.21 -9.51 8.86
CA GLN A 93 -8.14 -9.12 9.80
C GLN A 93 -8.35 -7.69 10.28
N LEU A 94 -8.60 -6.74 9.37
CA LEU A 94 -8.85 -5.34 9.72
C LEU A 94 -10.14 -5.13 10.54
N ALA A 95 -11.13 -6.01 10.39
CA ALA A 95 -12.33 -5.99 11.24
C ALA A 95 -12.03 -6.40 12.70
N GLY A 96 -11.08 -7.31 12.91
CA GLY A 96 -10.68 -7.78 14.25
C GLY A 96 -9.48 -7.05 14.85
N ASN A 97 -8.65 -6.42 14.01
CA ASN A 97 -7.47 -5.65 14.40
C ASN A 97 -7.29 -4.50 13.39
N PRO A 98 -7.85 -3.31 13.67
CA PRO A 98 -7.88 -2.20 12.73
C PRO A 98 -6.54 -1.43 12.66
N HIS A 99 -5.43 -2.14 12.45
CA HIS A 99 -4.10 -1.56 12.26
C HIS A 99 -3.44 -2.17 11.02
N ALA A 100 -2.68 -1.36 10.32
CA ALA A 100 -1.94 -1.80 9.14
C ALA A 100 -0.55 -1.18 9.05
N GLY A 101 0.34 -1.90 8.35
CA GLY A 101 1.58 -1.36 7.83
C GLY A 101 1.52 -1.32 6.31
N LEU A 102 1.99 -0.21 5.73
CA LEU A 102 2.18 -0.05 4.30
C LEU A 102 3.67 0.10 4.01
N VAL A 103 4.12 -0.44 2.89
CA VAL A 103 5.48 -0.20 2.39
C VAL A 103 5.47 0.03 0.88
N PHE A 104 6.09 1.12 0.46
CA PHE A 104 6.43 1.41 -0.94
C PHE A 104 7.92 1.17 -1.14
N LEU A 105 8.27 0.55 -2.26
CA LEU A 105 9.66 0.35 -2.66
C LEU A 105 9.86 0.84 -4.09
N TRP A 106 10.59 1.92 -4.23
CA TRP A 106 11.00 2.49 -5.52
C TRP A 106 12.48 2.19 -5.75
N LYS A 107 12.72 0.95 -6.20
CA LYS A 107 14.08 0.41 -6.33
C LYS A 107 14.98 1.25 -7.24
N GLN A 108 14.41 1.84 -8.30
CA GLN A 108 15.14 2.69 -9.24
C GLN A 108 15.69 3.98 -8.60
N LEU A 109 15.10 4.39 -7.48
CA LEU A 109 15.50 5.58 -6.73
C LEU A 109 16.22 5.21 -5.41
N ASP A 110 16.39 3.91 -5.13
CA ASP A 110 16.84 3.41 -3.82
C ASP A 110 16.05 4.02 -2.65
N ARG A 111 14.72 4.13 -2.82
CA ARG A 111 13.82 4.71 -1.82
C ARG A 111 12.79 3.72 -1.33
N GLN A 112 12.52 3.80 -0.03
CA GLN A 112 11.40 3.12 0.61
C GLN A 112 10.63 4.10 1.49
N VAL A 113 9.30 3.95 1.53
CA VAL A 113 8.45 4.63 2.51
C VAL A 113 7.66 3.58 3.27
N SER A 114 7.77 3.60 4.60
CA SER A 114 7.00 2.73 5.51
C SER A 114 6.02 3.55 6.31
N ILE A 115 4.78 3.09 6.42
CA ILE A 115 3.70 3.80 7.10
C ILE A 115 3.02 2.82 8.04
N THR A 116 2.75 3.24 9.28
CA THR A 116 1.95 2.45 10.22
C THR A 116 0.88 3.31 10.86
N GLY A 117 -0.27 2.70 11.15
CA GLY A 117 -1.34 3.38 11.86
C GLY A 117 -2.67 2.64 11.86
N PRO A 118 -3.67 3.20 12.54
CA PRO A 118 -5.03 2.68 12.56
C PRO A 118 -5.70 2.80 11.20
N VAL A 119 -6.69 1.94 10.99
CA VAL A 119 -7.41 1.82 9.73
C VAL A 119 -8.90 2.00 9.95
N ASP A 120 -9.49 2.95 9.22
CA ASP A 120 -10.94 3.16 9.18
C ASP A 120 -11.51 2.68 7.84
N ARG A 121 -12.81 2.38 7.81
CA ARG A 121 -13.53 2.22 6.55
C ARG A 121 -13.87 3.58 5.97
N LEU A 122 -13.71 3.73 4.66
CA LEU A 122 -14.25 4.87 3.94
C LEU A 122 -15.78 4.80 3.93
N ASP A 123 -16.42 5.96 3.83
CA ASP A 123 -17.88 6.03 3.76
C ASP A 123 -18.45 5.47 2.45
N ALA A 124 -19.77 5.30 2.42
CA ALA A 124 -20.44 4.72 1.26
C ALA A 124 -20.33 5.61 0.02
N GLN A 125 -20.39 6.93 0.19
CA GLN A 125 -20.34 7.88 -0.91
C GLN A 125 -18.97 7.89 -1.59
N GLU A 126 -17.87 7.91 -0.80
CA GLU A 126 -16.51 7.78 -1.32
C GLU A 126 -16.33 6.44 -2.05
N CYS A 127 -16.85 5.35 -1.46
CA CYS A 127 -16.76 4.02 -2.06
C CYS A 127 -17.55 3.92 -3.38
N ASP A 128 -18.78 4.46 -3.44
CA ASP A 128 -19.62 4.43 -4.63
C ASP A 128 -19.02 5.29 -5.76
N ALA A 129 -18.53 6.49 -5.41
CA ALA A 129 -17.87 7.37 -6.36
C ALA A 129 -16.65 6.71 -7.00
N TYR A 130 -15.78 6.10 -6.19
CA TYR A 130 -14.62 5.40 -6.74
C TYR A 130 -15.01 4.13 -7.51
N PHE A 131 -16.00 3.35 -7.04
CA PHE A 131 -16.46 2.14 -7.73
C PHE A 131 -16.96 2.44 -9.14
N ALA A 132 -17.68 3.55 -9.31
CA ALA A 132 -18.21 3.99 -10.61
C ALA A 132 -17.09 4.32 -11.64
N THR A 133 -15.90 4.72 -11.20
CA THR A 133 -14.77 5.00 -12.10
C THR A 133 -14.03 3.75 -12.59
N ARG A 134 -14.32 2.58 -12.02
CA ARG A 134 -13.62 1.33 -12.40
C ARG A 134 -14.09 0.83 -13.77
N PRO A 135 -13.21 0.21 -14.57
CA PRO A 135 -13.62 -0.52 -15.77
C PRO A 135 -14.71 -1.55 -15.45
N ARG A 136 -15.66 -1.73 -16.37
CA ARG A 136 -16.81 -2.63 -16.20
C ARG A 136 -16.40 -4.04 -15.76
N GLU A 137 -15.39 -4.62 -16.38
CA GLU A 137 -14.90 -5.96 -16.06
C GLU A 137 -14.39 -6.04 -14.60
N ALA A 138 -13.77 -4.97 -14.10
CA ALA A 138 -13.34 -4.88 -12.71
C ALA A 138 -14.51 -4.67 -11.74
N GLN A 139 -15.60 -4.04 -12.19
CA GLN A 139 -16.84 -3.93 -11.41
C GLN A 139 -17.54 -5.30 -11.31
N LEU A 140 -17.68 -6.02 -12.42
CA LEU A 140 -18.25 -7.38 -12.45
C LEU A 140 -17.40 -8.35 -11.61
N GLY A 141 -16.07 -8.31 -11.74
CA GLY A 141 -15.17 -9.12 -10.95
C GLY A 141 -15.25 -8.89 -9.43
N ALA A 142 -15.67 -7.69 -9.00
CA ALA A 142 -15.90 -7.42 -7.59
C ALA A 142 -17.15 -8.15 -7.04
N TRP A 143 -18.13 -8.45 -7.88
CA TRP A 143 -19.29 -9.27 -7.54
C TRP A 143 -18.97 -10.76 -7.60
N ALA A 144 -18.32 -11.23 -8.67
CA ALA A 144 -18.05 -12.62 -8.92
C ALA A 144 -17.00 -13.22 -7.95
N SER A 145 -16.04 -12.40 -7.47
CA SER A 145 -14.94 -12.92 -6.64
C SER A 145 -15.26 -12.96 -5.16
N ARG A 146 -15.37 -14.15 -4.59
CA ARG A 146 -15.32 -14.37 -3.12
C ARG A 146 -13.87 -14.34 -2.65
N GLN A 147 -13.26 -13.18 -2.68
CA GLN A 147 -11.82 -12.97 -2.50
C GLN A 147 -11.27 -13.67 -1.25
N SER A 148 -10.23 -14.47 -1.40
CA SER A 148 -9.52 -15.26 -0.38
C SER A 148 -10.25 -16.54 0.07
N GLU A 149 -11.35 -16.92 -0.54
CA GLU A 149 -11.95 -18.25 -0.37
C GLU A 149 -11.28 -19.27 -1.29
N VAL A 150 -11.46 -20.55 -0.98
CA VAL A 150 -10.94 -21.63 -1.81
C VAL A 150 -11.80 -21.73 -3.07
N LEU A 151 -11.15 -21.68 -4.23
CA LEU A 151 -11.77 -21.87 -5.53
C LEU A 151 -11.48 -23.31 -5.99
N GLY A 152 -12.49 -24.10 -6.26
CA GLY A 152 -12.35 -25.51 -6.65
C GLY A 152 -11.72 -25.68 -8.06
N ALA A 153 -12.14 -24.82 -9.00
CA ALA A 153 -11.64 -24.80 -10.37
C ALA A 153 -11.73 -23.39 -10.96
N ARG A 154 -10.88 -23.07 -11.91
CA ARG A 154 -10.86 -21.74 -12.55
C ARG A 154 -12.16 -21.45 -13.28
N GLU A 155 -12.73 -22.46 -13.91
CA GLU A 155 -13.97 -22.41 -14.69
C GLU A 155 -15.14 -21.89 -13.86
N MET A 156 -15.20 -22.22 -12.57
CA MET A 156 -16.23 -21.69 -11.65
C MET A 156 -16.19 -20.15 -11.56
N LEU A 157 -15.01 -19.53 -11.63
CA LEU A 157 -14.92 -18.08 -11.61
C LEU A 157 -15.39 -17.48 -12.94
N ASP A 158 -15.14 -18.16 -14.04
CA ASP A 158 -15.57 -17.71 -15.36
C ASP A 158 -17.11 -17.83 -15.51
N GLU A 159 -17.73 -18.86 -14.92
CA GLU A 159 -19.18 -19.03 -14.78
C GLU A 159 -19.80 -17.90 -13.92
N GLU A 160 -19.25 -17.64 -12.73
CA GLU A 160 -19.69 -16.54 -11.85
C GLU A 160 -19.58 -15.18 -12.55
N MET A 161 -18.52 -14.94 -13.33
CA MET A 161 -18.38 -13.72 -14.11
C MET A 161 -19.47 -13.57 -15.18
N HIS A 162 -19.84 -14.68 -15.84
CA HIS A 162 -20.90 -14.70 -16.85
C HIS A 162 -22.26 -14.40 -16.21
N GLU A 163 -22.63 -15.10 -15.12
CA GLU A 163 -23.88 -14.89 -14.39
C GLU A 163 -24.01 -13.42 -13.89
N VAL A 164 -22.92 -12.86 -13.36
CA VAL A 164 -22.91 -11.46 -12.91
C VAL A 164 -23.07 -10.51 -14.08
N ALA A 165 -22.47 -10.80 -15.25
CA ALA A 165 -22.64 -9.96 -16.44
C ALA A 165 -24.07 -9.98 -16.98
N GLU A 166 -24.75 -11.13 -16.95
CA GLU A 166 -26.18 -11.25 -17.29
C GLU A 166 -27.09 -10.51 -16.29
N ARG A 167 -26.75 -10.62 -14.99
CA ARG A 167 -27.48 -9.91 -13.92
C ARG A 167 -27.42 -8.38 -14.05
N PHE A 168 -26.31 -7.86 -14.55
CA PHE A 168 -26.09 -6.41 -14.68
C PHE A 168 -25.76 -6.03 -16.13
N PRO A 169 -26.72 -6.06 -17.07
CA PRO A 169 -26.46 -5.72 -18.46
C PRO A 169 -26.09 -4.24 -18.68
N GLY A 170 -26.51 -3.37 -17.75
CA GLY A 170 -26.24 -1.93 -17.74
C GLY A 170 -25.21 -1.53 -16.70
N GLN A 171 -25.59 -0.57 -15.86
CA GLN A 171 -24.77 -0.09 -14.75
C GLN A 171 -24.59 -1.18 -13.70
N VAL A 172 -23.35 -1.35 -13.24
CA VAL A 172 -23.00 -2.30 -12.18
C VAL A 172 -22.94 -1.56 -10.85
N PRO A 173 -23.85 -1.83 -9.89
CA PRO A 173 -23.77 -1.21 -8.57
C PRO A 173 -22.60 -1.79 -7.77
N ARG A 174 -22.11 -1.04 -6.79
CA ARG A 174 -21.05 -1.54 -5.90
C ARG A 174 -21.61 -2.66 -5.01
N PRO A 175 -20.91 -3.82 -4.91
CA PRO A 175 -21.30 -4.87 -3.97
C PRO A 175 -21.19 -4.39 -2.52
N PRO A 176 -22.08 -4.82 -1.61
CA PRO A 176 -22.05 -4.40 -0.20
C PRO A 176 -20.78 -4.85 0.54
N HIS A 177 -20.14 -5.91 0.06
CA HIS A 177 -18.90 -6.44 0.62
C HIS A 177 -17.62 -5.79 0.04
N TRP A 178 -17.74 -4.77 -0.83
CA TRP A 178 -16.61 -4.11 -1.44
C TRP A 178 -16.55 -2.63 -1.03
N GLY A 179 -15.37 -2.13 -0.69
CA GLY A 179 -15.20 -0.73 -0.31
C GLY A 179 -13.77 -0.38 0.03
N GLY A 180 -13.60 0.85 0.53
CA GLY A 180 -12.32 1.44 0.84
C GLY A 180 -11.94 1.35 2.30
N TYR A 181 -10.65 1.43 2.52
CA TYR A 181 -10.01 1.63 3.81
C TYR A 181 -9.09 2.84 3.74
N LEU A 182 -9.03 3.59 4.84
CA LEU A 182 -8.12 4.70 5.08
C LEU A 182 -7.15 4.31 6.20
N VAL A 183 -5.86 4.29 5.90
CA VAL A 183 -4.81 4.16 6.91
C VAL A 183 -4.41 5.55 7.36
N ARG A 184 -4.71 5.90 8.62
CA ARG A 184 -4.28 7.16 9.24
C ARG A 184 -2.89 6.97 9.82
N PRO A 185 -1.88 7.72 9.35
CA PRO A 185 -0.51 7.45 9.80
C PRO A 185 -0.27 7.91 11.25
N ASP A 186 0.24 7.00 12.09
CA ASP A 186 0.89 7.32 13.36
C ASP A 186 2.38 7.56 13.14
N THR A 187 2.98 6.78 12.22
CA THR A 187 4.36 6.96 11.79
C THR A 187 4.50 6.88 10.28
N VAL A 188 5.39 7.69 9.72
CA VAL A 188 5.85 7.59 8.34
C VAL A 188 7.38 7.65 8.33
N GLU A 189 8.03 6.62 7.81
CA GLU A 189 9.48 6.58 7.68
C GLU A 189 9.88 6.68 6.21
N PHE A 190 10.79 7.59 5.91
CA PHE A 190 11.46 7.77 4.63
C PHE A 190 12.87 7.21 4.73
N TRP A 191 13.17 6.26 3.87
CA TRP A 191 14.46 5.58 3.79
C TRP A 191 15.09 5.83 2.41
N GLN A 192 16.32 6.33 2.39
CA GLN A 192 17.13 6.54 1.20
C GLN A 192 18.36 5.62 1.24
N GLY A 193 18.51 4.81 0.20
CA GLY A 193 19.67 3.95 0.04
C GLY A 193 20.96 4.75 -0.10
N ARG A 194 22.02 4.31 0.62
CA ARG A 194 23.37 4.88 0.58
C ARG A 194 24.40 3.78 0.52
N ARG A 195 25.60 4.14 0.04
CA ARG A 195 26.75 3.22 0.01
C ARG A 195 27.08 2.69 1.39
N HIS A 196 27.72 1.54 1.44
CA HIS A 196 28.19 0.88 2.67
C HIS A 196 27.08 0.57 3.69
N ARG A 197 25.82 0.53 3.25
CA ARG A 197 24.61 0.33 4.09
C ARG A 197 24.39 1.44 5.15
N LEU A 198 25.04 2.58 5.01
CA LEU A 198 24.85 3.75 5.89
C LEU A 198 23.69 4.62 5.37
N HIS A 199 22.51 4.02 5.35
CA HIS A 199 21.29 4.61 4.77
C HIS A 199 20.79 5.81 5.58
N ASP A 200 20.21 6.79 4.87
CA ASP A 200 19.51 7.88 5.54
C ASP A 200 18.10 7.46 5.86
N ARG A 201 17.69 7.63 7.11
CA ARG A 201 16.37 7.26 7.59
C ARG A 201 15.80 8.39 8.43
N PHE A 202 14.60 8.87 8.04
CA PHE A 202 13.86 9.86 8.80
C PHE A 202 12.45 9.34 9.09
N ARG A 203 12.10 9.36 10.37
CA ARG A 203 10.77 8.99 10.85
C ARG A 203 10.02 10.22 11.30
N TYR A 204 8.82 10.38 10.76
CA TYR A 204 7.79 11.24 11.32
C TYR A 204 6.96 10.42 12.29
N ALA A 205 6.82 10.88 13.51
CA ALA A 205 5.97 10.29 14.53
C ALA A 205 4.93 11.31 14.98
N ARG A 206 3.68 10.90 15.13
CA ARG A 206 2.63 11.77 15.68
C ARG A 206 3.04 12.28 17.05
N ASP A 207 2.99 13.60 17.23
CA ASP A 207 3.29 14.26 18.49
C ASP A 207 2.42 15.51 18.65
N PRO A 208 1.35 15.45 19.45
CA PRO A 208 0.44 16.58 19.61
C PRO A 208 1.09 17.80 20.29
N ALA A 209 2.25 17.62 20.92
CA ALA A 209 2.99 18.72 21.55
C ALA A 209 3.80 19.56 20.52
N VAL A 210 3.97 19.03 19.30
CA VAL A 210 4.71 19.71 18.22
C VAL A 210 3.73 20.45 17.32
N ASN A 211 4.08 21.71 16.96
CA ASN A 211 3.32 22.44 15.94
C ASN A 211 3.34 21.65 14.61
N GLY A 212 2.17 21.46 14.02
CA GLY A 212 1.97 20.59 12.84
C GLY A 212 1.77 19.10 13.18
N GLY A 213 1.90 18.72 14.47
CA GLY A 213 1.57 17.37 14.96
C GLY A 213 2.57 16.27 14.58
N TRP A 214 3.81 16.63 14.12
CA TRP A 214 4.81 15.67 13.70
C TRP A 214 6.20 15.99 14.27
N ARG A 215 6.78 15.02 14.99
CA ARG A 215 8.18 15.02 15.36
C ARG A 215 8.98 14.26 14.29
N ILE A 216 10.06 14.87 13.80
CA ILE A 216 10.92 14.27 12.78
C ILE A 216 12.24 13.88 13.43
N GLU A 217 12.59 12.60 13.33
CA GLU A 217 13.77 11.99 13.93
C GLU A 217 14.63 11.33 12.86
N ARG A 218 15.95 11.49 12.95
CA ARG A 218 16.89 10.68 12.16
C ARG A 218 17.14 9.36 12.89
N LEU A 219 17.05 8.25 12.19
CA LEU A 219 17.29 6.93 12.75
C LEU A 219 18.65 6.39 12.29
N PHE A 220 19.25 5.54 13.11
CA PHE A 220 20.37 4.73 12.64
C PHE A 220 19.95 3.81 11.50
N PRO A 221 20.85 3.53 10.52
CA PRO A 221 20.60 2.63 9.40
C PRO A 221 20.38 1.17 9.83
#